data_9c2adbfb2d3aea7f628a202eb26ee17c
#
_entry.id   9c2adbfb2d3aea7f628a202eb26ee17c
#
_cell.length_a   1.000
_cell.length_b   1.000
_cell.length_c   1.000
_cell.angle_alpha   90.00
_cell.angle_beta   90.00
_cell.angle_gamma   90.00
#
_symmetry.space_group_name_H-M   'P 1'
#
loop_
_entity.id
_entity.type
_entity.pdbx_description
1 polymer ?
#
loop_
_entity_poly.entity_id
_entity_poly.type
_entity_poly.pdbx_seq_one_letter_code
_entity_poly.pdbx_strand_id
1 'polypeptide(L)'
;MQLIGIIEEDFINYKKISMTLEFPYCSFKCNKEYGSNICQNYQLNEYTIKDYNIEHIVSKYINNNISESIVMQGLEPLDSFEDVIEFIRYFRYVCNDDIVIYTGYEENEIKDKLLILKQFKNIIVKIGRYIPNEHSHFDRVLGINLASSNQYAINLEDYRI
;
A
#
# COMPACT_ATOMS: atom_id res chain seq x y z
N MET A 1 6.24 -6.75 -12.88
CA MET A 1 6.40 -5.84 -11.74
C MET A 1 7.50 -6.31 -10.81
N GLN A 2 8.17 -5.40 -10.14
CA GLN A 2 9.25 -5.72 -9.19
C GLN A 2 8.74 -5.66 -7.76
N LEU A 3 9.03 -6.70 -6.96
CA LEU A 3 8.68 -6.78 -5.54
C LEU A 3 9.84 -7.37 -4.74
N ILE A 4 9.85 -7.09 -3.44
CA ILE A 4 10.70 -7.77 -2.46
C ILE A 4 10.10 -9.14 -2.13
N GLY A 5 8.78 -9.20 -1.94
CA GLY A 5 8.07 -10.41 -1.57
C GLY A 5 6.56 -10.30 -1.68
N ILE A 6 5.91 -11.41 -1.41
CA ILE A 6 4.46 -11.54 -1.32
C ILE A 6 4.13 -12.30 -0.04
N ILE A 7 3.26 -11.75 0.79
CA ILE A 7 2.66 -12.42 1.94
C ILE A 7 1.26 -12.85 1.50
N GLU A 8 1.02 -14.15 1.45
CA GLU A 8 -0.24 -14.68 0.90
C GLU A 8 -1.44 -14.42 1.80
N GLU A 9 -1.22 -14.39 3.12
CA GLU A 9 -2.26 -14.24 4.13
C GLU A 9 -1.76 -13.29 5.22
N ASP A 10 -2.13 -12.03 5.11
CA ASP A 10 -1.80 -10.96 6.06
C ASP A 10 -3.05 -10.60 6.88
N PHE A 11 -2.92 -10.68 8.21
CA PHE A 11 -4.00 -10.45 9.16
C PHE A 11 -3.90 -9.11 9.90
N ILE A 12 -2.89 -8.28 9.60
CA ILE A 12 -2.55 -7.12 10.44
C ILE A 12 -2.66 -5.77 9.74
N ASN A 13 -2.58 -5.72 8.42
CA ASN A 13 -2.52 -4.45 7.69
C ASN A 13 -3.88 -3.95 7.17
N TYR A 14 -4.92 -4.74 7.30
CA TYR A 14 -6.27 -4.35 6.94
C TYR A 14 -7.30 -5.19 7.72
N LYS A 15 -8.53 -4.68 7.85
CA LYS A 15 -9.65 -5.38 8.51
C LYS A 15 -10.08 -6.69 7.86
N LYS A 16 -9.71 -6.91 6.58
CA LYS A 16 -9.88 -8.18 5.85
C LYS A 16 -8.55 -8.89 5.76
N ILE A 17 -8.56 -10.21 5.66
CA ILE A 17 -7.35 -10.98 5.36
C ILE A 17 -6.88 -10.59 3.96
N SER A 18 -5.61 -10.26 3.82
CA SER A 18 -5.07 -9.68 2.60
C SER A 18 -3.93 -10.50 2.03
N MET A 19 -3.80 -10.50 0.71
CA MET A 19 -2.51 -10.79 0.09
C MET A 19 -1.72 -9.49 0.02
N THR A 20 -0.52 -9.46 0.62
CA THR A 20 0.31 -8.28 0.68
C THR A 20 1.44 -8.34 -0.34
N LEU A 21 1.58 -7.29 -1.14
CA LEU A 21 2.64 -7.09 -2.12
C LEU A 21 3.64 -6.08 -1.56
N GLU A 22 4.91 -6.50 -1.42
CA GLU A 22 5.97 -5.68 -0.83
C GLU A 22 6.82 -5.02 -1.91
N PHE A 23 6.67 -3.71 -2.07
CA PHE A 23 7.34 -2.90 -3.07
C PHE A 23 8.79 -2.57 -2.69
N PRO A 24 9.71 -2.49 -3.67
CA PRO A 24 11.15 -2.47 -3.39
C PRO A 24 11.78 -1.08 -3.30
N TYR A 25 11.09 -0.01 -3.70
CA TYR A 25 11.69 1.32 -3.83
C TYR A 25 11.10 2.31 -2.84
N CYS A 26 11.93 3.26 -2.38
CA CYS A 26 11.49 4.38 -1.56
C CYS A 26 12.51 5.52 -1.64
N SER A 27 12.03 6.75 -1.74
CA SER A 27 12.82 7.96 -1.64
C SER A 27 13.30 8.28 -0.21
N PHE A 28 12.82 7.52 0.80
CA PHE A 28 13.12 7.67 2.23
C PHE A 28 12.94 9.09 2.76
N LYS A 29 11.86 9.76 2.36
CA LYS A 29 11.53 11.11 2.84
C LYS A 29 11.37 11.18 4.36
N CYS A 30 10.80 10.14 5.00
CA CYS A 30 10.70 10.07 6.44
C CYS A 30 12.05 10.19 7.14
N ASN A 31 13.10 9.51 6.65
CA ASN A 31 14.45 9.62 7.19
C ASN A 31 15.07 11.00 6.94
N LYS A 32 14.75 11.64 5.80
CA LYS A 32 15.26 12.97 5.46
C LYS A 32 14.63 14.07 6.32
N GLU A 33 13.36 13.91 6.69
CA GLU A 33 12.60 14.93 7.43
C GLU A 33 12.76 14.78 8.96
N TYR A 34 12.81 13.54 9.46
CA TYR A 34 12.76 13.28 10.91
C TYR A 34 14.02 12.63 11.49
N GLY A 35 15.05 12.41 10.67
CA GLY A 35 16.33 11.85 11.09
C GLY A 35 16.60 10.43 10.62
N SER A 36 17.86 10.00 10.70
CA SER A 36 18.28 8.66 10.27
C SER A 36 17.63 7.54 11.07
N ASN A 37 17.30 6.43 10.40
CA ASN A 37 16.74 5.20 10.99
C ASN A 37 15.33 5.31 11.58
N ILE A 38 14.52 6.27 11.14
CA ILE A 38 13.13 6.43 11.59
C ILE A 38 12.18 5.54 10.81
N CYS A 39 12.49 5.25 9.55
CA CYS A 39 11.64 4.41 8.71
C CYS A 39 11.48 3.02 9.32
N GLN A 40 10.24 2.64 9.68
CA GLN A 40 9.93 1.34 10.28
C GLN A 40 10.25 0.17 9.32
N ASN A 41 10.22 0.43 8.02
CA ASN A 41 10.46 -0.56 6.96
C ASN A 41 11.84 -0.47 6.33
N TYR A 42 12.80 0.27 6.94
CA TYR A 42 14.13 0.49 6.36
C TYR A 42 14.87 -0.82 6.04
N GLN A 43 14.70 -1.84 6.86
CA GLN A 43 15.33 -3.15 6.68
C GLN A 43 14.91 -3.84 5.36
N LEU A 44 13.74 -3.53 4.83
CA LEU A 44 13.27 -4.09 3.56
C LEU A 44 14.16 -3.68 2.38
N ASN A 45 14.93 -2.58 2.51
CA ASN A 45 15.89 -2.15 1.50
C ASN A 45 17.07 -3.13 1.29
N GLU A 46 17.29 -4.05 2.22
CA GLU A 46 18.35 -5.06 2.16
C GLU A 46 17.90 -6.36 1.46
N TYR A 47 16.59 -6.50 1.19
CA TYR A 47 16.04 -7.70 0.57
C TYR A 47 16.25 -7.72 -0.94
N THR A 48 16.35 -8.92 -1.50
CA THR A 48 16.51 -9.12 -2.93
C THR A 48 15.23 -8.77 -3.69
N ILE A 49 15.35 -7.87 -4.67
CA ILE A 49 14.27 -7.54 -5.59
C ILE A 49 14.10 -8.68 -6.59
N LYS A 50 12.86 -9.06 -6.84
CA LYS A 50 12.50 -10.12 -7.78
C LYS A 50 11.47 -9.62 -8.79
N ASP A 51 11.58 -10.12 -10.01
CA ASP A 51 10.58 -9.88 -11.05
C ASP A 51 9.42 -10.88 -10.91
N TYR A 52 8.21 -10.33 -10.84
CA TYR A 52 6.97 -11.11 -10.74
C TYR A 52 6.09 -10.84 -11.95
N ASN A 53 5.49 -11.91 -12.46
CA ASN A 53 4.43 -11.80 -13.47
C ASN A 53 3.10 -11.46 -12.79
N ILE A 54 2.46 -10.38 -13.22
CA ILE A 54 1.20 -9.89 -12.64
C ILE A 54 0.09 -10.95 -12.74
N GLU A 55 -0.02 -11.62 -13.88
CA GLU A 55 -1.00 -12.67 -14.10
C GLU A 55 -0.84 -13.81 -13.08
N HIS A 56 0.41 -14.20 -12.78
CA HIS A 56 0.68 -15.21 -11.76
C HIS A 56 0.27 -14.76 -10.36
N ILE A 57 0.53 -13.51 -9.99
CA ILE A 57 0.10 -12.96 -8.68
C ILE A 57 -1.43 -13.00 -8.59
N VAL A 58 -2.11 -12.50 -9.61
CA VAL A 58 -3.57 -12.44 -9.61
C VAL A 58 -4.18 -13.84 -9.62
N SER A 59 -3.63 -14.77 -10.41
CA SER A 59 -4.06 -16.17 -10.39
C SER A 59 -3.89 -16.82 -9.01
N LYS A 60 -2.76 -16.54 -8.34
CA LYS A 60 -2.50 -17.01 -6.98
C LYS A 60 -3.51 -16.45 -5.99
N TYR A 61 -3.85 -15.17 -6.09
CA TYR A 61 -4.87 -14.53 -5.27
C TYR A 61 -6.26 -15.16 -5.47
N ILE A 62 -6.69 -15.33 -6.73
CA ILE A 62 -8.01 -15.91 -7.03
C ILE A 62 -8.13 -17.36 -6.56
N ASN A 63 -7.04 -18.11 -6.58
CA ASN A 63 -7.00 -19.50 -6.09
C ASN A 63 -6.78 -19.61 -4.57
N ASN A 64 -6.44 -18.51 -3.90
CA ASN A 64 -6.35 -18.45 -2.44
C ASN A 64 -7.75 -18.15 -1.88
N ASN A 65 -8.39 -19.14 -1.31
CA ASN A 65 -9.74 -19.01 -0.77
C ASN A 65 -9.81 -18.30 0.61
N ILE A 66 -8.72 -17.66 1.05
CA ILE A 66 -8.59 -17.04 2.38
C ILE A 66 -8.50 -15.53 2.27
N SER A 67 -7.67 -15.02 1.36
CA SER A 67 -7.49 -13.57 1.18
C SER A 67 -8.69 -12.94 0.45
N GLU A 68 -9.17 -11.82 0.97
CA GLU A 68 -10.34 -11.07 0.50
C GLU A 68 -9.98 -9.64 0.07
N SER A 69 -8.69 -9.33 0.02
CA SER A 69 -8.18 -8.00 -0.36
C SER A 69 -6.70 -8.07 -0.74
N ILE A 70 -6.25 -7.04 -1.44
CA ILE A 70 -4.83 -6.81 -1.72
C ILE A 70 -4.35 -5.64 -0.85
N VAL A 71 -3.18 -5.80 -0.21
CA VAL A 71 -2.43 -4.70 0.41
C VAL A 71 -1.15 -4.47 -0.38
N MET A 72 -0.91 -3.26 -0.79
CA MET A 72 0.34 -2.80 -1.40
C MET A 72 1.11 -1.98 -0.38
N GLN A 73 2.25 -2.47 0.05
CA GLN A 73 3.11 -1.84 1.05
C GLN A 73 4.58 -2.20 0.80
N GLY A 74 5.37 -2.21 1.81
CA GLY A 74 6.80 -2.46 1.80
C GLY A 74 7.53 -1.14 1.96
N LEU A 75 8.39 -0.75 1.01
CA LEU A 75 8.99 0.57 1.06
C LEU A 75 7.98 1.63 0.63
N GLU A 76 7.82 1.91 -0.66
CA GLU A 76 6.87 2.94 -1.12
C GLU A 76 6.24 2.50 -2.46
N PRO A 77 5.00 2.00 -2.45
CA PRO A 77 4.34 1.57 -3.68
C PRO A 77 4.22 2.68 -4.73
N LEU A 78 4.02 3.93 -4.31
CA LEU A 78 3.86 5.05 -5.24
C LEU A 78 5.17 5.49 -5.91
N ASP A 79 6.32 4.98 -5.48
CA ASP A 79 7.60 5.13 -6.21
C ASP A 79 7.72 4.11 -7.36
N SER A 80 6.83 3.10 -7.38
CA SER A 80 6.63 2.16 -8.49
C SER A 80 5.25 2.31 -9.12
N PHE A 81 4.80 3.55 -9.35
CA PHE A 81 3.42 3.86 -9.69
C PHE A 81 2.91 3.18 -10.97
N GLU A 82 3.77 3.02 -11.96
CA GLU A 82 3.43 2.32 -13.22
C GLU A 82 3.07 0.85 -12.94
N ASP A 83 3.87 0.16 -12.13
CA ASP A 83 3.59 -1.23 -11.71
C ASP A 83 2.28 -1.33 -10.92
N VAL A 84 2.02 -0.35 -10.03
CA VAL A 84 0.77 -0.28 -9.27
C VAL A 84 -0.43 -0.18 -10.20
N ILE A 85 -0.38 0.73 -11.19
CA ILE A 85 -1.48 0.93 -12.13
C ILE A 85 -1.68 -0.27 -13.04
N GLU A 86 -0.60 -0.88 -13.53
CA GLU A 86 -0.67 -2.08 -14.37
C GLU A 86 -1.31 -3.24 -13.61
N PHE A 87 -0.90 -3.46 -12.35
CA PHE A 87 -1.51 -4.46 -11.49
C PHE A 87 -3.01 -4.21 -11.27
N ILE A 88 -3.38 -2.98 -10.91
CA ILE A 88 -4.78 -2.61 -10.66
C ILE A 88 -5.63 -2.85 -11.90
N ARG A 89 -5.17 -2.44 -13.07
CA ARG A 89 -5.88 -2.67 -14.35
C ARG A 89 -6.14 -4.16 -14.58
N TYR A 90 -5.10 -4.97 -14.45
CA TYR A 90 -5.25 -6.42 -14.64
C TYR A 90 -6.18 -7.04 -13.59
N PHE A 91 -6.00 -6.69 -12.33
CA PHE A 91 -6.81 -7.21 -11.22
C PHE A 91 -8.30 -6.88 -11.38
N ARG A 92 -8.63 -5.68 -11.86
CA ARG A 92 -10.03 -5.25 -12.09
C ARG A 92 -10.75 -5.97 -13.23
N TYR A 93 -10.03 -6.65 -14.11
CA TYR A 93 -10.67 -7.54 -15.10
C TYR A 93 -11.26 -8.80 -14.47
N VAL A 94 -10.72 -9.26 -13.35
CA VAL A 94 -11.07 -10.56 -12.75
C VAL A 94 -11.69 -10.43 -11.36
N CYS A 95 -11.43 -9.35 -10.64
CA CYS A 95 -11.82 -9.18 -9.24
C CYS A 95 -12.10 -7.72 -8.88
N ASN A 96 -13.11 -7.51 -8.01
CA ASN A 96 -13.45 -6.20 -7.46
C ASN A 96 -13.17 -6.07 -5.95
N ASP A 97 -12.42 -6.98 -5.37
CA ASP A 97 -12.04 -6.89 -3.97
C ASP A 97 -11.21 -5.64 -3.68
N ASP A 98 -11.17 -5.23 -2.42
CA ASP A 98 -10.48 -4.01 -2.00
C ASP A 98 -8.97 -4.10 -2.32
N ILE A 99 -8.42 -2.98 -2.79
CA ILE A 99 -6.99 -2.76 -2.89
C ILE A 99 -6.63 -1.62 -1.95
N VAL A 100 -5.76 -1.89 -0.99
CA VAL A 100 -5.25 -0.93 -0.02
C VAL A 100 -3.82 -0.59 -0.38
N ILE A 101 -3.53 0.70 -0.57
CA ILE A 101 -2.19 1.19 -0.90
C ILE A 101 -1.66 2.00 0.28
N TYR A 102 -0.56 1.58 0.83
CA TYR A 102 0.15 2.29 1.90
C TYR A 102 1.17 3.25 1.29
N THR A 103 1.08 4.52 1.64
CA THR A 103 2.09 5.50 1.24
C THR A 103 2.54 6.35 2.41
N GLY A 104 3.83 6.69 2.41
CA GLY A 104 4.41 7.70 3.29
C GLY A 104 4.31 9.11 2.72
N TYR A 105 3.75 9.30 1.55
CA TYR A 105 3.51 10.63 1.01
C TYR A 105 2.35 11.34 1.73
N GLU A 106 2.45 12.66 1.81
CA GLU A 106 1.32 13.50 2.21
C GLU A 106 0.38 13.71 1.01
N GLU A 107 -0.90 13.97 1.29
CA GLU A 107 -1.93 14.08 0.27
C GLU A 107 -1.59 15.09 -0.84
N ASN A 108 -1.04 16.25 -0.44
CA ASN A 108 -0.67 17.31 -1.38
C ASN A 108 0.48 16.93 -2.33
N GLU A 109 1.29 15.93 -1.98
CA GLU A 109 2.39 15.45 -2.81
C GLU A 109 1.93 14.47 -3.89
N ILE A 110 0.75 13.85 -3.71
CA ILE A 110 0.28 12.76 -4.56
C ILE A 110 -1.11 13.00 -5.19
N LYS A 111 -1.59 14.24 -5.19
CA LYS A 111 -2.93 14.58 -5.74
C LYS A 111 -3.18 13.99 -7.12
N ASP A 112 -2.23 14.14 -8.02
CA ASP A 112 -2.37 13.62 -9.41
C ASP A 112 -2.47 12.10 -9.43
N LYS A 113 -1.70 11.41 -8.56
CA LYS A 113 -1.78 9.95 -8.43
C LYS A 113 -3.12 9.50 -7.84
N LEU A 114 -3.64 10.23 -6.84
CA LEU A 114 -4.96 9.95 -6.26
C LEU A 114 -6.08 10.11 -7.30
N LEU A 115 -6.00 11.11 -8.18
CA LEU A 115 -6.95 11.30 -9.28
C LEU A 115 -6.94 10.15 -10.29
N ILE A 116 -5.77 9.61 -10.58
CA ILE A 116 -5.64 8.44 -11.46
C ILE A 116 -6.20 7.20 -10.77
N LEU A 117 -5.82 6.95 -9.51
CA LEU A 117 -6.28 5.81 -8.71
C LEU A 117 -7.81 5.82 -8.50
N LYS A 118 -8.40 7.01 -8.34
CA LYS A 118 -9.87 7.19 -8.19
C LYS A 118 -10.69 6.69 -9.39
N GLN A 119 -10.08 6.52 -10.54
CA GLN A 119 -10.76 5.96 -11.72
C GLN A 119 -11.07 4.46 -11.57
N PHE A 120 -10.47 3.81 -10.58
CA PHE A 120 -10.68 2.40 -10.27
C PHE A 120 -11.57 2.26 -9.03
N LYS A 121 -12.41 1.21 -9.00
CA LYS A 121 -13.30 0.91 -7.87
C LYS A 121 -12.51 0.32 -6.69
N ASN A 122 -13.04 0.49 -5.49
CA ASN A 122 -12.57 -0.19 -4.28
C ASN A 122 -11.07 0.02 -4.02
N ILE A 123 -10.60 1.25 -4.20
CA ILE A 123 -9.23 1.67 -3.86
C ILE A 123 -9.26 2.45 -2.54
N ILE A 124 -8.45 2.01 -1.61
CA ILE A 124 -8.21 2.65 -0.32
C ILE A 124 -6.75 3.08 -0.28
N VAL A 125 -6.47 4.30 0.14
CA VAL A 125 -5.09 4.79 0.29
C VAL A 125 -4.85 5.21 1.73
N LYS A 126 -3.87 4.60 2.37
CA LYS A 126 -3.33 5.04 3.66
C LYS A 126 -2.24 6.08 3.39
N ILE A 127 -2.41 7.28 3.92
CA ILE A 127 -1.62 8.48 3.66
C ILE A 127 -0.85 8.88 4.92
N GLY A 128 0.29 9.52 4.74
CA GLY A 128 1.07 10.16 5.79
C GLY A 128 2.30 9.38 6.25
N ARG A 129 3.41 10.11 6.43
CA ARG A 129 4.67 9.59 6.96
C ARG A 129 4.53 9.17 8.42
N TYR A 130 5.32 8.20 8.80
CA TYR A 130 5.52 7.94 10.21
C TYR A 130 6.28 9.11 10.87
N ILE A 131 5.70 9.66 11.93
CA ILE A 131 6.33 10.68 12.78
C ILE A 131 6.63 10.05 14.13
N PRO A 132 7.92 10.01 14.55
CA PRO A 132 8.29 9.45 15.85
C PRO A 132 7.69 10.26 17.01
N ASN A 133 7.35 9.56 18.10
CA ASN A 133 6.75 10.10 19.32
C ASN A 133 5.32 10.66 19.18
N GLU A 134 4.69 10.53 18.01
CA GLU A 134 3.27 10.79 17.86
C GLU A 134 2.44 9.61 18.42
N HIS A 135 1.21 9.91 18.82
CA HIS A 135 0.31 8.90 19.36
C HIS A 135 -0.28 8.02 18.24
N SER A 136 -0.28 6.72 18.48
CA SER A 136 -1.04 5.79 17.63
C SER A 136 -2.54 6.02 17.80
N HIS A 137 -3.32 5.75 16.77
CA HIS A 137 -4.77 5.86 16.80
C HIS A 137 -5.42 4.81 15.91
N PHE A 138 -6.69 4.50 16.20
CA PHE A 138 -7.48 3.57 15.40
C PHE A 138 -8.04 4.26 14.17
N ASP A 139 -7.73 3.70 12.98
CA ASP A 139 -8.30 4.13 11.72
C ASP A 139 -9.51 3.26 11.35
N ARG A 140 -10.67 3.89 11.16
CA ARG A 140 -11.93 3.19 10.90
C ARG A 140 -12.02 2.60 9.50
N VAL A 141 -11.34 3.20 8.53
CA VAL A 141 -11.35 2.73 7.13
C VAL A 141 -10.57 1.44 7.04
N LEU A 142 -9.37 1.42 7.63
CA LEU A 142 -8.52 0.23 7.66
C LEU A 142 -8.95 -0.79 8.71
N GLY A 143 -9.56 -0.35 9.81
CA GLY A 143 -9.92 -1.21 10.94
C GLY A 143 -8.73 -1.64 11.79
N ILE A 144 -7.64 -0.88 11.77
CA ILE A 144 -6.40 -1.14 12.51
C ILE A 144 -5.88 0.14 13.18
N ASN A 145 -4.88 -0.01 14.06
CA ASN A 145 -4.17 1.13 14.63
C ASN A 145 -3.05 1.59 13.70
N LEU A 146 -3.01 2.88 13.40
CA LEU A 146 -1.91 3.56 12.72
C LEU A 146 -0.88 4.06 13.73
N ALA A 147 0.38 4.13 13.30
CA ALA A 147 1.52 4.34 14.20
C ALA A 147 1.69 5.80 14.67
N SER A 148 1.18 6.78 13.91
CA SER A 148 1.27 8.20 14.26
C SER A 148 -0.01 8.95 13.92
N SER A 149 -0.30 10.02 14.65
CA SER A 149 -1.58 10.74 14.63
C SER A 149 -1.89 11.44 13.31
N ASN A 150 -0.87 11.75 12.50
CA ASN A 150 -1.00 12.36 11.17
C ASN A 150 -1.41 11.37 10.08
N GLN A 151 -1.31 10.08 10.33
CA GLN A 151 -1.66 9.04 9.34
C GLN A 151 -3.16 8.82 9.31
N TYR A 152 -3.71 8.57 8.14
CA TYR A 152 -5.13 8.26 7.95
C TYR A 152 -5.34 7.50 6.65
N ALA A 153 -6.48 6.85 6.51
CA ALA A 153 -6.87 6.21 5.27
C ALA A 153 -8.15 6.83 4.68
N ILE A 154 -8.19 6.86 3.36
CA ILE A 154 -9.35 7.31 2.58
C ILE A 154 -9.79 6.24 1.61
N ASN A 155 -11.10 6.04 1.50
CA ASN A 155 -11.68 5.34 0.36
C ASN A 155 -11.80 6.35 -0.79
N LEU A 156 -11.19 6.04 -1.94
CA LEU A 156 -11.17 6.99 -3.07
C LEU A 156 -12.54 7.18 -3.71
N GLU A 157 -13.52 6.34 -3.46
CA GLU A 157 -14.91 6.57 -3.88
C GLU A 157 -15.51 7.80 -3.17
N ASP A 158 -15.12 8.04 -1.91
CA ASP A 158 -15.57 9.17 -1.09
C ASP A 158 -14.68 10.42 -1.25
N TYR A 159 -13.53 10.28 -1.91
CA TYR A 159 -12.55 11.36 -2.06
C TYR A 159 -13.11 12.50 -2.92
N ARG A 160 -13.21 13.68 -2.34
CA ARG A 160 -13.63 14.92 -3.02
C ARG A 160 -12.42 15.84 -3.20
N ILE A 161 -12.25 16.33 -4.39
CA ILE A 161 -11.22 17.31 -4.78
C ILE A 161 -11.70 18.69 -4.37
#